data_a64bc6635848f1077ecc85f44de6b8e8
#
_entry.id   a64bc6635848f1077ecc85f44de6b8e8
#
_cell.length_a   1.000
_cell.length_b   1.000
_cell.length_c   1.000
_cell.angle_alpha   90.00
_cell.angle_beta   90.00
_cell.angle_gamma   90.00
#
_symmetry.space_group_name_H-M   'P 1'
#
loop_
_entity.id
_entity.type
_entity.pdbx_description
1 polymer ?
#
loop_
_entity_poly.entity_id
_entity_poly.type
_entity_poly.pdbx_seq_one_letter_code
_entity_poly.pdbx_strand_id
1 'polypeptide(L)'
;SQRATEAYEGAREKIRCFVNAGSVKEIVFTRGTTEAINLVAQSYGRSRLGPGDEVLITEMEHHANIVPWQLMCQQTGAVLKVAPFDDNGELIMARFSELLSDRTRLVAMTQVSNALGTINPVQRMVQMAHDAGAVVLIDGAQAVPHGPVDVIELDCDFYAFSGHKLYGPTGIGVLFGRESLLEA
;
A
#
# COMPACT_ATOMS: atom_id res chain seq x y z
N SER A 1 -7.50 14.34 -27.60
CA SER A 1 -7.14 15.67 -28.06
C SER A 1 -6.13 16.30 -27.11
N GLN A 2 -5.34 17.26 -27.56
CA GLN A 2 -4.31 17.93 -26.74
C GLN A 2 -4.85 18.43 -25.37
N ARG A 3 -6.03 19.08 -25.35
CA ARG A 3 -6.69 19.53 -24.10
C ARG A 3 -6.96 18.40 -23.12
N ALA A 4 -7.34 17.21 -23.61
CA ALA A 4 -7.58 16.06 -22.72
C ALA A 4 -6.28 15.51 -22.14
N THR A 5 -5.22 15.46 -22.93
CA THR A 5 -3.87 15.07 -22.47
C THR A 5 -3.35 16.05 -21.42
N GLU A 6 -3.44 17.36 -21.70
CA GLU A 6 -3.02 18.41 -20.75
C GLU A 6 -3.80 18.32 -19.43
N ALA A 7 -5.11 18.09 -19.48
CA ALA A 7 -5.94 17.93 -18.28
C ALA A 7 -5.56 16.68 -17.48
N TYR A 8 -5.30 15.57 -18.17
CA TYR A 8 -4.91 14.30 -17.55
C TYR A 8 -3.54 14.40 -16.86
N GLU A 9 -2.53 14.92 -17.56
CA GLU A 9 -1.19 15.11 -17.00
C GLU A 9 -1.18 16.20 -15.91
N GLY A 10 -1.98 17.24 -16.06
CA GLY A 10 -2.18 18.24 -15.02
C GLY A 10 -2.84 17.68 -13.75
N ALA A 11 -3.74 16.68 -13.87
CA ALA A 11 -4.29 15.97 -12.72
C ALA A 11 -3.22 15.10 -12.03
N ARG A 12 -2.34 14.44 -12.80
CA ARG A 12 -1.24 13.65 -12.28
C ARG A 12 -0.29 14.52 -11.45
N GLU A 13 0.08 15.70 -11.95
CA GLU A 13 0.94 16.64 -11.22
C GLU A 13 0.29 17.14 -9.92
N LYS A 14 -1.02 17.40 -9.92
CA LYS A 14 -1.75 17.77 -8.69
C LYS A 14 -1.70 16.66 -7.65
N ILE A 15 -1.88 15.40 -8.07
CA ILE A 15 -1.78 14.24 -7.17
C ILE A 15 -0.34 14.08 -6.67
N ARG A 16 0.67 14.22 -7.53
CA ARG A 16 2.07 14.20 -7.11
C ARG A 16 2.33 15.20 -5.98
N CYS A 17 1.91 16.44 -6.15
CA CYS A 17 2.04 17.46 -5.11
C CYS A 17 1.23 17.14 -3.85
N PHE A 18 0.03 16.57 -4.03
CA PHE A 18 -0.90 16.27 -2.93
C PHE A 18 -0.35 15.21 -1.97
N VAL A 19 0.35 14.20 -2.49
CA VAL A 19 0.97 13.14 -1.68
C VAL A 19 2.48 13.35 -1.46
N ASN A 20 3.02 14.49 -1.92
CA ASN A 20 4.44 14.85 -1.88
C ASN A 20 5.36 13.79 -2.55
N ALA A 21 4.92 13.20 -3.67
CA ALA A 21 5.78 12.29 -4.44
C ALA A 21 6.90 13.05 -5.16
N GLY A 22 8.04 12.38 -5.37
CA GLY A 22 9.24 12.98 -5.99
C GLY A 22 9.08 13.22 -7.50
N SER A 23 8.31 12.38 -8.18
CA SER A 23 8.16 12.39 -9.64
C SER A 23 6.72 12.08 -10.06
N VAL A 24 6.26 12.66 -11.18
CA VAL A 24 4.97 12.31 -11.81
C VAL A 24 4.94 10.86 -12.29
N LYS A 25 6.11 10.27 -12.55
CA LYS A 25 6.24 8.87 -12.97
C LYS A 25 5.87 7.89 -11.85
N GLU A 26 5.88 8.34 -10.60
CA GLU A 26 5.50 7.58 -9.43
C GLU A 26 3.97 7.53 -9.22
N ILE A 27 3.19 8.25 -10.04
CA ILE A 27 1.74 8.33 -9.93
C ILE A 27 1.09 7.53 -11.05
N VAL A 28 0.40 6.45 -10.68
CA VAL A 28 -0.36 5.58 -11.59
C VAL A 28 -1.84 5.73 -11.28
N PHE A 29 -2.64 6.11 -12.29
CA PHE A 29 -4.09 6.14 -12.15
C PHE A 29 -4.67 4.74 -12.27
N THR A 30 -5.58 4.41 -11.37
CA THR A 30 -6.32 3.15 -11.29
C THR A 30 -7.81 3.43 -11.15
N ARG A 31 -8.65 2.40 -11.11
CA ARG A 31 -10.10 2.55 -10.86
C ARG A 31 -10.45 2.67 -9.37
N GLY A 32 -9.47 2.50 -8.48
CA GLY A 32 -9.62 2.58 -7.03
C GLY A 32 -8.50 1.85 -6.30
N THR A 33 -8.50 1.93 -4.97
CA THR A 33 -7.54 1.26 -4.08
C THR A 33 -7.44 -0.23 -4.36
N THR A 34 -8.57 -0.90 -4.58
CA THR A 34 -8.61 -2.35 -4.86
C THR A 34 -7.79 -2.70 -6.11
N GLU A 35 -7.95 -1.95 -7.20
CA GLU A 35 -7.15 -2.18 -8.43
C GLU A 35 -5.68 -1.84 -8.19
N ALA A 36 -5.38 -0.78 -7.46
CA ALA A 36 -4.01 -0.39 -7.14
C ALA A 36 -3.27 -1.52 -6.39
N ILE A 37 -3.88 -2.07 -5.35
CA ILE A 37 -3.30 -3.18 -4.58
C ILE A 37 -3.18 -4.45 -5.44
N ASN A 38 -4.21 -4.78 -6.23
CA ASN A 38 -4.14 -5.92 -7.16
C ASN A 38 -3.04 -5.74 -8.20
N LEU A 39 -2.82 -4.52 -8.70
CA LEU A 39 -1.75 -4.22 -9.65
C LEU A 39 -0.38 -4.55 -9.03
N VAL A 40 -0.10 -4.12 -7.80
CA VAL A 40 1.15 -4.45 -7.10
C VAL A 40 1.27 -5.96 -6.86
N ALA A 41 0.20 -6.62 -6.41
CA ALA A 41 0.23 -8.06 -6.18
C ALA A 41 0.49 -8.86 -7.46
N GLN A 42 -0.14 -8.48 -8.59
CA GLN A 42 -0.04 -9.22 -9.85
C GLN A 42 1.21 -8.88 -10.67
N SER A 43 1.79 -7.68 -10.51
CA SER A 43 3.04 -7.28 -11.17
C SER A 43 4.24 -7.56 -10.26
N TYR A 44 4.49 -6.71 -9.28
CA TYR A 44 5.63 -6.80 -8.36
C TYR A 44 5.63 -8.13 -7.57
N GLY A 45 4.52 -8.45 -6.88
CA GLY A 45 4.42 -9.64 -6.04
C GLY A 45 4.71 -10.93 -6.80
N ARG A 46 4.01 -11.17 -7.91
CA ARG A 46 4.18 -12.39 -8.71
C ARG A 46 5.54 -12.52 -9.40
N SER A 47 6.18 -11.40 -9.73
CA SER A 47 7.49 -11.43 -10.40
C SER A 47 8.66 -11.58 -9.43
N ARG A 48 8.48 -11.24 -8.16
CA ARG A 48 9.55 -11.15 -7.18
C ARG A 48 9.47 -12.17 -6.04
N LEU A 49 8.27 -12.69 -5.73
CA LEU A 49 8.09 -13.62 -4.62
C LEU A 49 7.96 -15.06 -5.13
N GLY A 50 8.55 -15.99 -4.37
CA GLY A 50 8.55 -17.42 -4.66
C GLY A 50 8.36 -18.27 -3.40
N PRO A 51 8.53 -19.62 -3.53
CA PRO A 51 8.37 -20.53 -2.40
C PRO A 51 9.29 -20.18 -1.22
N GLY A 52 8.70 -20.04 -0.05
CA GLY A 52 9.40 -19.70 1.20
C GLY A 52 9.55 -18.22 1.50
N ASP A 53 9.30 -17.33 0.52
CA ASP A 53 9.16 -15.90 0.79
C ASP A 53 7.89 -15.62 1.58
N GLU A 54 7.87 -14.52 2.33
CA GLU A 54 6.78 -14.19 3.24
C GLU A 54 6.18 -12.82 2.88
N VAL A 55 4.86 -12.76 2.97
CA VAL A 55 4.08 -11.52 2.94
C VAL A 55 3.46 -11.32 4.31
N LEU A 56 3.65 -10.16 4.92
CA LEU A 56 3.05 -9.81 6.20
C LEU A 56 1.96 -8.76 6.01
N ILE A 57 0.76 -9.05 6.52
CA ILE A 57 -0.35 -8.11 6.60
C ILE A 57 -0.81 -7.94 8.05
N THR A 58 -1.67 -6.95 8.32
CA THR A 58 -2.33 -6.88 9.63
C THR A 58 -3.70 -7.56 9.59
N GLU A 59 -4.21 -7.95 10.75
CA GLU A 59 -5.53 -8.58 10.88
C GLU A 59 -6.68 -7.56 10.65
N MET A 60 -6.40 -6.26 10.73
CA MET A 60 -7.38 -5.20 10.53
C MET A 60 -7.52 -4.71 9.09
N GLU A 61 -6.92 -5.43 8.13
CA GLU A 61 -6.97 -5.02 6.73
C GLU A 61 -8.38 -5.13 6.13
N HIS A 62 -8.68 -4.21 5.22
CA HIS A 62 -9.84 -4.36 4.33
C HIS A 62 -9.60 -5.54 3.37
N HIS A 63 -10.67 -6.24 2.95
CA HIS A 63 -10.57 -7.38 2.01
C HIS A 63 -9.75 -7.05 0.74
N ALA A 64 -9.79 -5.80 0.27
CA ALA A 64 -8.99 -5.33 -0.86
C ALA A 64 -7.48 -5.46 -0.62
N ASN A 65 -7.04 -5.47 0.66
CA ASN A 65 -5.64 -5.63 1.07
C ASN A 65 -5.38 -6.99 1.75
N ILE A 66 -6.27 -7.95 1.62
CA ILE A 66 -6.10 -9.35 2.07
C ILE A 66 -6.10 -10.29 0.86
N VAL A 67 -7.20 -10.30 0.11
CA VAL A 67 -7.46 -11.28 -0.95
C VAL A 67 -6.39 -11.28 -2.06
N PRO A 68 -5.89 -10.14 -2.56
CA PRO A 68 -4.83 -10.14 -3.57
C PRO A 68 -3.57 -10.87 -3.10
N TRP A 69 -3.20 -10.70 -1.83
CA TRP A 69 -2.03 -11.35 -1.24
C TRP A 69 -2.24 -12.84 -1.04
N GLN A 70 -3.43 -13.27 -0.60
CA GLN A 70 -3.78 -14.69 -0.50
C GLN A 70 -3.66 -15.39 -1.87
N LEU A 71 -4.25 -14.79 -2.91
CA LEU A 71 -4.21 -15.34 -4.27
C LEU A 71 -2.77 -15.37 -4.83
N MET A 72 -2.01 -14.30 -4.61
CA MET A 72 -0.61 -14.22 -5.04
C MET A 72 0.25 -15.27 -4.32
N CYS A 73 0.12 -15.42 -3.00
CA CYS A 73 0.85 -16.44 -2.24
C CYS A 73 0.50 -17.86 -2.70
N GLN A 74 -0.79 -18.15 -2.97
CA GLN A 74 -1.19 -19.44 -3.54
C GLN A 74 -0.54 -19.73 -4.90
N GLN A 75 -0.36 -18.71 -5.74
CA GLN A 75 0.23 -18.86 -7.07
C GLN A 75 1.76 -18.98 -7.05
N THR A 76 2.42 -18.32 -6.11
CA THR A 76 3.89 -18.24 -6.03
C THR A 76 4.51 -19.24 -5.06
N GLY A 77 3.71 -19.80 -4.14
CA GLY A 77 4.20 -20.63 -3.03
C GLY A 77 4.74 -19.82 -1.85
N ALA A 78 4.58 -18.49 -1.87
CA ALA A 78 4.90 -17.64 -0.74
C ALA A 78 3.92 -17.85 0.43
N VAL A 79 4.31 -17.44 1.63
CA VAL A 79 3.56 -17.63 2.86
C VAL A 79 2.95 -16.31 3.30
N LEU A 80 1.63 -16.28 3.53
CA LEU A 80 0.95 -15.14 4.11
C LEU A 80 0.97 -15.22 5.64
N LYS A 81 1.51 -14.18 6.29
CA LYS A 81 1.51 -13.99 7.75
C LYS A 81 0.58 -12.83 8.11
N VAL A 82 -0.03 -12.93 9.30
CA VAL A 82 -0.99 -11.93 9.79
C VAL A 82 -0.61 -11.48 11.19
N ALA A 83 -0.38 -10.17 11.35
CA ALA A 83 -0.10 -9.56 12.65
C ALA A 83 -1.42 -9.21 13.36
N PRO A 84 -1.65 -9.71 14.58
CA PRO A 84 -2.90 -9.51 15.31
C PRO A 84 -3.02 -8.12 15.92
N PHE A 85 -4.25 -7.70 16.23
CA PHE A 85 -4.56 -6.57 17.08
C PHE A 85 -5.15 -7.06 18.42
N ASP A 86 -5.19 -6.19 19.44
CA ASP A 86 -5.70 -6.49 20.77
C ASP A 86 -7.20 -6.15 20.91
N ASP A 87 -7.77 -6.40 22.10
CA ASP A 87 -9.18 -6.13 22.40
C ASP A 87 -9.55 -4.63 22.37
N ASN A 88 -8.56 -3.73 22.37
CA ASN A 88 -8.76 -2.29 22.21
C ASN A 88 -8.76 -1.88 20.73
N GLY A 89 -8.50 -2.83 19.81
CA GLY A 89 -8.37 -2.58 18.39
C GLY A 89 -7.03 -1.96 17.99
N GLU A 90 -5.98 -2.10 18.82
CA GLU A 90 -4.64 -1.61 18.53
C GLU A 90 -3.74 -2.75 18.06
N LEU A 91 -2.92 -2.47 17.03
CA LEU A 91 -1.98 -3.47 16.51
C LEU A 91 -0.96 -3.86 17.59
N ILE A 92 -0.79 -5.17 17.84
CA ILE A 92 0.19 -5.69 18.77
C ILE A 92 1.59 -5.60 18.12
N MET A 93 2.26 -4.46 18.32
CA MET A 93 3.55 -4.16 17.68
C MET A 93 4.66 -5.19 17.99
N ALA A 94 4.64 -5.82 19.18
CA ALA A 94 5.56 -6.90 19.52
C ALA A 94 5.37 -8.10 18.58
N ARG A 95 4.11 -8.48 18.31
CA ARG A 95 3.77 -9.58 17.39
C ARG A 95 4.12 -9.23 15.94
N PHE A 96 3.87 -7.97 15.53
CA PHE A 96 4.31 -7.50 14.22
C PHE A 96 5.82 -7.67 14.03
N SER A 97 6.61 -7.25 15.04
CA SER A 97 8.07 -7.40 15.04
C SER A 97 8.53 -8.85 14.98
N GLU A 98 7.91 -9.74 15.78
CA GLU A 98 8.25 -11.18 15.81
C GLU A 98 7.92 -11.90 14.49
N LEU A 99 6.94 -11.41 13.74
CA LEU A 99 6.54 -12.00 12.46
C LEU A 99 7.45 -11.59 11.29
N LEU A 100 8.18 -10.48 11.41
CA LEU A 100 9.20 -10.07 10.44
C LEU A 100 10.38 -11.04 10.51
N SER A 101 10.90 -11.42 9.34
CA SER A 101 12.06 -12.31 9.20
C SER A 101 12.88 -11.93 7.97
N ASP A 102 14.03 -12.56 7.80
CA ASP A 102 14.88 -12.45 6.60
C ASP A 102 14.22 -12.99 5.32
N ARG A 103 13.07 -13.66 5.44
CA ARG A 103 12.24 -14.12 4.33
C ARG A 103 11.08 -13.18 4.00
N THR A 104 10.79 -12.19 4.86
CA THR A 104 9.74 -11.21 4.59
C THR A 104 10.15 -10.34 3.40
N ARG A 105 9.36 -10.38 2.32
CA ARG A 105 9.63 -9.63 1.08
C ARG A 105 8.68 -8.48 0.88
N LEU A 106 7.50 -8.58 1.46
CA LEU A 106 6.47 -7.55 1.32
C LEU A 106 5.68 -7.44 2.61
N VAL A 107 5.43 -6.20 3.02
CA VAL A 107 4.49 -5.85 4.10
C VAL A 107 3.39 -5.00 3.49
N ALA A 108 2.12 -5.39 3.68
CA ALA A 108 0.99 -4.60 3.25
C ALA A 108 0.11 -4.26 4.47
N MET A 109 -0.15 -2.97 4.68
CA MET A 109 -0.82 -2.51 5.89
C MET A 109 -1.74 -1.31 5.63
N THR A 110 -2.82 -1.23 6.38
CA THR A 110 -3.68 -0.04 6.38
C THR A 110 -3.12 1.05 7.30
N GLN A 111 -3.17 2.30 6.85
CA GLN A 111 -2.78 3.43 7.71
C GLN A 111 -3.87 3.76 8.73
N VAL A 112 -5.13 3.72 8.30
CA VAL A 112 -6.31 3.92 9.16
C VAL A 112 -7.31 2.80 8.89
N SER A 113 -7.67 2.05 9.92
CA SER A 113 -8.63 0.96 9.80
C SER A 113 -10.02 1.49 9.43
N ASN A 114 -10.62 0.91 8.39
CA ASN A 114 -11.98 1.26 7.98
C ASN A 114 -13.06 0.73 8.95
N ALA A 115 -12.75 -0.30 9.72
CA ALA A 115 -13.68 -0.92 10.67
C ALA A 115 -13.53 -0.35 12.09
N LEU A 116 -12.30 -0.14 12.53
CA LEU A 116 -11.98 0.24 13.91
C LEU A 116 -11.70 1.74 14.06
N GLY A 117 -11.29 2.43 12.99
CA GLY A 117 -10.81 3.81 13.05
C GLY A 117 -9.41 3.95 13.64
N THR A 118 -8.78 2.86 14.01
CA THR A 118 -7.41 2.84 14.55
C THR A 118 -6.43 3.42 13.54
N ILE A 119 -5.59 4.34 13.99
CA ILE A 119 -4.49 4.92 13.23
C ILE A 119 -3.23 4.13 13.56
N ASN A 120 -2.73 3.37 12.59
CA ASN A 120 -1.53 2.58 12.78
C ASN A 120 -0.26 3.43 12.74
N PRO A 121 0.78 3.07 13.52
CA PRO A 121 2.07 3.76 13.52
C PRO A 121 2.91 3.36 12.28
N VAL A 122 2.36 3.65 11.07
CA VAL A 122 2.89 3.14 9.79
C VAL A 122 4.33 3.53 9.54
N GLN A 123 4.76 4.73 9.93
CA GLN A 123 6.16 5.16 9.75
C GLN A 123 7.13 4.23 10.50
N ARG A 124 6.81 3.86 11.75
CA ARG A 124 7.59 2.89 12.51
C ARG A 124 7.54 1.50 11.90
N MET A 125 6.37 1.08 11.40
CA MET A 125 6.18 -0.22 10.76
C MET A 125 6.95 -0.30 9.43
N VAL A 126 6.98 0.78 8.64
CA VAL A 126 7.80 0.89 7.43
C VAL A 126 9.27 0.70 7.75
N GLN A 127 9.79 1.42 8.75
CA GLN A 127 11.19 1.27 9.15
C GLN A 127 11.52 -0.18 9.54
N MET A 128 10.68 -0.82 10.36
CA MET A 128 10.89 -2.21 10.76
C MET A 128 10.84 -3.19 9.58
N ALA A 129 9.96 -2.95 8.61
CA ALA A 129 9.87 -3.76 7.40
C ALA A 129 11.11 -3.59 6.51
N HIS A 130 11.57 -2.35 6.33
CA HIS A 130 12.80 -2.05 5.57
C HIS A 130 14.04 -2.63 6.25
N ASP A 131 14.13 -2.60 7.58
CA ASP A 131 15.23 -3.23 8.34
C ASP A 131 15.27 -4.76 8.12
N ALA A 132 14.11 -5.38 7.85
CA ALA A 132 14.00 -6.79 7.46
C ALA A 132 14.20 -7.03 5.95
N GLY A 133 14.40 -5.99 5.14
CA GLY A 133 14.58 -6.07 3.68
C GLY A 133 13.29 -6.21 2.89
N ALA A 134 12.13 -5.91 3.49
CA ALA A 134 10.83 -6.01 2.85
C ALA A 134 10.40 -4.70 2.20
N VAL A 135 9.73 -4.78 1.06
CA VAL A 135 9.02 -3.67 0.41
C VAL A 135 7.67 -3.43 1.10
N VAL A 136 7.24 -2.17 1.18
CA VAL A 136 6.03 -1.80 1.92
C VAL A 136 4.97 -1.17 1.03
N LEU A 137 3.75 -1.71 1.11
CA LEU A 137 2.54 -1.10 0.56
C LEU A 137 1.65 -0.59 1.69
N ILE A 138 1.22 0.66 1.61
CA ILE A 138 0.25 1.25 2.53
C ILE A 138 -1.11 1.42 1.83
N ASP A 139 -2.16 0.84 2.41
CA ASP A 139 -3.55 1.19 2.09
C ASP A 139 -3.90 2.49 2.81
N GLY A 140 -3.90 3.59 2.06
CA GLY A 140 -4.23 4.93 2.53
C GLY A 140 -5.68 5.34 2.31
N ALA A 141 -6.56 4.40 1.91
CA ALA A 141 -7.92 4.72 1.51
C ALA A 141 -8.73 5.49 2.57
N GLN A 142 -8.48 5.23 3.85
CA GLN A 142 -9.13 5.95 4.94
C GLN A 142 -8.26 7.10 5.49
N ALA A 143 -6.96 7.10 5.25
CA ALA A 143 -6.07 8.15 5.76
C ALA A 143 -6.17 9.45 4.95
N VAL A 144 -6.17 9.33 3.62
CA VAL A 144 -6.15 10.47 2.68
C VAL A 144 -7.28 11.51 2.92
N PRO A 145 -8.54 11.13 3.24
CA PRO A 145 -9.59 12.11 3.51
C PRO A 145 -9.47 12.79 4.88
N HIS A 146 -8.65 12.28 5.80
CA HIS A 146 -8.61 12.73 7.19
C HIS A 146 -7.34 13.49 7.58
N GLY A 147 -6.33 13.52 6.71
CA GLY A 147 -5.09 14.24 6.99
C GLY A 147 -4.15 14.34 5.80
N PRO A 148 -3.11 15.15 5.91
CA PRO A 148 -2.08 15.22 4.88
C PRO A 148 -1.33 13.88 4.80
N VAL A 149 -0.94 13.53 3.57
CA VAL A 149 -0.13 12.34 3.28
C VAL A 149 1.16 12.81 2.63
N ASP A 150 2.28 12.40 3.20
CA ASP A 150 3.60 12.62 2.66
C ASP A 150 4.29 11.26 2.47
N VAL A 151 4.33 10.78 1.23
CA VAL A 151 4.89 9.45 0.92
C VAL A 151 6.41 9.40 1.08
N ILE A 152 7.08 10.58 1.02
CA ILE A 152 8.52 10.67 1.26
C ILE A 152 8.79 10.56 2.77
N GLU A 153 8.03 11.28 3.60
CA GLU A 153 8.17 11.21 5.06
C GLU A 153 7.79 9.82 5.59
N LEU A 154 6.74 9.20 5.03
CA LEU A 154 6.35 7.83 5.36
C LEU A 154 7.40 6.80 4.94
N ASP A 155 8.25 7.16 3.98
CA ASP A 155 9.28 6.30 3.37
C ASP A 155 8.71 4.99 2.78
N CYS A 156 7.42 4.97 2.40
CA CYS A 156 6.78 3.80 1.84
C CYS A 156 7.18 3.58 0.37
N ASP A 157 7.03 2.34 -0.09
CA ASP A 157 7.37 1.94 -1.45
C ASP A 157 6.18 2.05 -2.40
N PHE A 158 4.99 1.72 -1.87
CA PHE A 158 3.70 1.85 -2.54
C PHE A 158 2.67 2.47 -1.60
N TYR A 159 1.80 3.30 -2.15
CA TYR A 159 0.68 3.90 -1.42
C TYR A 159 -0.57 3.93 -2.30
N ALA A 160 -1.70 3.39 -1.81
CA ALA A 160 -2.91 3.24 -2.61
C ALA A 160 -4.10 3.96 -1.98
N PHE A 161 -4.89 4.67 -2.78
CA PHE A 161 -6.14 5.29 -2.33
C PHE A 161 -7.16 5.47 -3.45
N SER A 162 -8.40 5.81 -3.06
CA SER A 162 -9.54 5.97 -3.98
C SER A 162 -10.07 7.39 -3.98
N GLY A 163 -10.39 7.92 -5.16
CA GLY A 163 -10.89 9.28 -5.33
C GLY A 163 -12.24 9.53 -4.66
N HIS A 164 -13.16 8.52 -4.66
CA HIS A 164 -14.48 8.70 -4.06
C HIS A 164 -14.46 8.87 -2.53
N LYS A 165 -13.39 8.43 -1.86
CA LYS A 165 -13.19 8.68 -0.43
C LYS A 165 -12.62 10.08 -0.16
N LEU A 166 -12.06 10.73 -1.19
CA LEU A 166 -11.52 12.09 -1.17
C LEU A 166 -12.46 13.07 -1.91
N TYR A 167 -13.77 12.89 -1.75
CA TYR A 167 -14.83 13.72 -2.33
C TYR A 167 -14.82 13.80 -3.87
N GLY A 168 -14.08 12.92 -4.52
CA GLY A 168 -14.00 12.76 -5.97
C GLY A 168 -15.05 11.76 -6.50
N PRO A 169 -15.07 11.52 -7.82
CA PRO A 169 -15.95 10.53 -8.42
C PRO A 169 -15.53 9.10 -8.09
N THR A 170 -16.49 8.16 -8.22
CA THR A 170 -16.19 6.71 -8.25
C THR A 170 -15.43 6.34 -9.53
N GLY A 171 -14.77 5.20 -9.53
CA GLY A 171 -14.07 4.68 -10.71
C GLY A 171 -12.72 5.32 -11.00
N ILE A 172 -12.18 6.09 -10.05
CA ILE A 172 -10.83 6.62 -10.08
C ILE A 172 -10.11 6.36 -8.75
N GLY A 173 -8.86 5.97 -8.82
CA GLY A 173 -7.95 5.82 -7.70
C GLY A 173 -6.52 6.08 -8.13
N VAL A 174 -5.63 5.98 -7.18
CA VAL A 174 -4.20 6.27 -7.36
C VAL A 174 -3.38 5.18 -6.69
N LEU A 175 -2.35 4.75 -7.39
CA LEU A 175 -1.19 4.08 -6.83
C LEU A 175 0.00 5.04 -6.93
N PHE A 176 0.59 5.39 -5.79
CA PHE A 176 1.96 5.84 -5.74
C PHE A 176 2.86 4.61 -5.70
N GLY A 177 3.95 4.62 -6.44
CA GLY A 177 5.01 3.62 -6.35
C GLY A 177 6.35 4.28 -6.63
N ARG A 178 7.39 3.91 -5.88
CA ARG A 178 8.75 4.41 -6.15
C ARG A 178 9.14 4.08 -7.58
N GLU A 179 9.67 5.05 -8.33
CA GLU A 179 10.04 4.89 -9.75
C GLU A 179 10.92 3.66 -9.96
N SER A 180 11.89 3.41 -9.06
CA SER A 180 12.78 2.25 -9.13
C SER A 180 12.07 0.88 -9.04
N LEU A 181 10.90 0.82 -8.40
CA LEU A 181 10.11 -0.40 -8.29
C LEU A 181 9.08 -0.53 -9.42
N LEU A 182 8.67 0.57 -10.01
CA LEU A 182 7.76 0.59 -11.17
C LEU A 182 8.47 0.23 -12.47
N GLU A 183 9.78 0.48 -12.57
CA GLU A 183 10.63 0.15 -13.73
C GLU A 183 11.26 -1.26 -13.64
N ALA A 184 11.12 -1.95 -12.51
CA ALA A 184 11.71 -3.25 -12.23
C ALA A 184 10.79 -4.41 -12.64
#